data_1d45b1c5d9b8857a5b585b66a97dcbeb
#
_entry.id   1d45b1c5d9b8857a5b585b66a97dcbeb
#
_cell.length_a   1.000
_cell.length_b   1.000
_cell.length_c   1.000
_cell.angle_alpha   90.00
_cell.angle_beta   90.00
_cell.angle_gamma   90.00
#
_symmetry.space_group_name_H-M   'P 1'
#
loop_
_entity.id
_entity.type
_entity.pdbx_description
1 polymer ?
#
loop_
_entity_poly.entity_id
_entity_poly.type
_entity_poly.pdbx_seq_one_letter_code
_entity_poly.pdbx_strand_id
1 'polypeptide(L)' 'MRGRAPSAALPSTVEITSTTVQRGDVIQVGGRACRVSDLCQLPHGAKKLLFETGELLTIHGRTRLVAVRMLRRG' A
#
# COMPACT_ATOMS: atom_id res chain seq x y z
N MET A 1 4.99 -26.21 20.29
CA MET A 1 4.88 -25.96 19.69
C MET A 1 4.90 -25.43 19.14
N ARG A 2 5.02 -25.07 18.80
CA ARG A 2 5.14 -24.47 18.11
C ARG A 2 4.59 -24.07 17.51
N GLY A 3 4.47 -23.56 17.21
CA GLY A 3 4.09 -22.98 16.66
C GLY A 3 3.60 -22.69 15.80
N ARG A 4 3.28 -22.27 15.46
CA ARG A 4 2.83 -21.90 14.65
C ARG A 4 2.87 -21.29 13.79
N ALA A 5 3.32 -21.42 13.05
CA ALA A 5 3.39 -20.53 12.09
C ALA A 5 2.21 -20.10 11.69
N PRO A 6 1.92 -19.28 12.05
CA PRO A 6 0.71 -18.86 11.85
C PRO A 6 0.45 -18.20 10.68
N SER A 7 1.14 -17.40 10.34
CA SER A 7 0.73 -16.50 9.35
C SER A 7 0.96 -16.99 7.97
N ALA A 8 -0.01 -16.95 7.15
CA ALA A 8 0.16 -17.18 5.76
C ALA A 8 0.57 -15.91 5.03
N ALA A 9 0.70 -14.79 5.73
CA ALA A 9 1.07 -13.54 5.10
C ALA A 9 2.50 -13.18 5.42
N LEU A 10 3.25 -12.74 4.44
CA LEU A 10 4.63 -12.33 4.58
C LEU A 10 4.80 -10.91 4.07
N PRO A 11 5.58 -10.07 4.75
CA PRO A 11 5.83 -8.73 4.24
C PRO A 11 6.74 -8.80 3.03
N SER A 12 6.45 -8.02 2.04
CA SER A 12 7.25 -7.97 0.82
C SER A 12 7.31 -6.54 0.33
N THR A 13 8.48 -6.13 -0.11
CA THR A 13 8.64 -4.81 -0.70
C THR A 13 8.25 -4.88 -2.16
N VAL A 14 7.33 -4.02 -2.56
CA VAL A 14 6.84 -4.00 -3.94
C VAL A 14 6.86 -2.58 -4.47
N GLU A 15 7.07 -2.44 -5.77
CA GLU A 15 6.93 -1.16 -6.41
C GLU A 15 5.49 -1.00 -6.83
N ILE A 16 4.89 0.14 -6.50
CA ILE A 16 3.50 0.40 -6.84
C ILE A 16 3.38 1.64 -7.70
N THR A 17 2.30 1.70 -8.45
CA THR A 17 1.91 2.85 -9.24
C THR A 17 0.46 3.17 -8.92
N SER A 18 -0.09 4.19 -9.58
CA SER A 18 -1.49 4.53 -9.38
C SER A 18 -2.44 3.40 -9.78
N THR A 19 -1.98 2.49 -10.65
CA THR A 19 -2.83 1.39 -11.10
C THR A 19 -2.63 0.11 -10.31
N THR A 20 -1.52 -0.01 -9.57
CA THR A 20 -1.23 -1.25 -8.86
C THR A 20 -1.34 -1.14 -7.35
N VAL A 21 -1.44 0.09 -6.82
CA VAL A 21 -1.57 0.26 -5.37
C VAL A 21 -2.86 -0.39 -4.88
N GLN A 22 -2.81 -0.98 -3.70
CA GLN A 22 -3.94 -1.69 -3.13
C GLN A 22 -4.18 -1.26 -1.68
N ARG A 23 -5.39 -1.44 -1.23
CA ARG A 23 -5.69 -1.26 0.20
C ARG A 23 -4.80 -2.20 0.99
N GLY A 24 -4.32 -1.70 2.11
CA GLY A 24 -3.42 -2.48 2.96
C GLY A 24 -1.95 -2.26 2.66
N ASP A 25 -1.61 -1.68 1.51
CA ASP A 25 -0.23 -1.36 1.23
C ASP A 25 0.26 -0.33 2.23
N VAL A 26 1.50 -0.48 2.69
CA VAL A 26 2.11 0.44 3.64
C VAL A 26 3.17 1.25 2.92
N ILE A 27 3.02 2.56 2.95
CA ILE A 27 3.88 3.49 2.22
C ILE A 27 4.49 4.46 3.22
N GLN A 28 5.76 4.81 3.01
CA GLN A 28 6.41 5.81 3.83
C GLN A 28 5.93 7.19 3.40
N VAL A 29 5.31 7.91 4.31
CA VAL A 29 4.82 9.26 4.05
C VAL A 29 5.35 10.16 5.15
N GLY A 30 6.21 11.11 4.76
CA GLY A 30 6.80 12.02 5.74
C GLY A 30 7.59 11.31 6.81
N GLY A 31 8.24 10.21 6.46
CA GLY A 31 9.05 9.45 7.40
C GLY A 31 8.26 8.47 8.25
N ARG A 32 6.97 8.33 8.01
CA ARG A 32 6.13 7.41 8.77
C ARG A 32 5.53 6.37 7.87
N ALA A 33 5.38 5.17 8.38
CA ALA A 33 4.74 4.09 7.64
C ALA A 33 3.22 4.27 7.75
N CYS A 34 2.57 4.47 6.61
CA CYS A 34 1.13 4.72 6.58
C CYS A 34 0.45 3.65 5.75
N ARG A 35 -0.57 3.04 6.30
CA ARG A 35 -1.32 2.00 5.60
C ARG A 35 -2.48 2.61 4.83
N VAL A 36 -2.63 2.18 3.59
CA VAL A 36 -3.72 2.64 2.73
C VAL A 36 -5.01 1.99 3.18
N SER A 37 -5.99 2.82 3.54
CA SER A 37 -7.30 2.33 3.95
C SER A 37 -8.32 2.40 2.82
N ASP A 38 -8.14 3.33 1.88
CA ASP A 38 -9.07 3.46 0.77
C ASP A 38 -8.38 4.11 -0.42
N LEU A 39 -8.99 3.96 -1.58
CA LEU A 39 -8.46 4.44 -2.85
C LEU A 39 -9.57 5.13 -3.61
N CYS A 40 -9.22 6.21 -4.32
CA CYS A 40 -10.19 6.92 -5.15
C CYS A 40 -9.56 7.21 -6.50
N GLN A 41 -10.17 6.71 -7.56
CA GLN A 41 -9.69 6.93 -8.90
C GLN A 41 -9.93 8.38 -9.30
N LEU A 42 -8.92 9.01 -9.86
CA LEU A 42 -8.98 10.39 -10.33
C LEU A 42 -8.74 10.40 -11.84
N PRO A 43 -9.04 11.55 -12.49
CA PRO A 43 -8.81 11.68 -13.93
C PRO A 43 -7.32 11.51 -14.28
N HIS A 44 -7.06 11.18 -15.53
CA HIS A 44 -5.71 11.11 -16.09
C HIS A 44 -4.82 10.07 -15.43
N GLY A 45 -5.43 8.99 -14.94
CA GLY A 45 -4.67 7.90 -14.35
C GLY A 45 -4.13 8.17 -12.96
N ALA A 46 -4.53 9.28 -12.35
CA ALA A 46 -4.13 9.58 -10.98
C ALA A 46 -4.99 8.81 -9.99
N LYS A 47 -4.53 8.72 -8.75
CA LYS A 47 -5.30 8.07 -7.70
C LYS A 47 -5.04 8.76 -6.38
N LYS A 48 -6.10 8.95 -5.62
CA LYS A 48 -6.00 9.51 -4.28
C LYS A 48 -6.03 8.37 -3.28
N LEU A 49 -5.07 8.39 -2.36
CA LEU A 49 -4.95 7.38 -1.32
C LEU A 49 -5.38 7.99 -0.01
N LEU A 50 -6.21 7.27 0.73
CA LEU A 50 -6.56 7.64 2.09
C LEU A 50 -5.86 6.66 3.01
N PHE A 51 -5.12 7.16 3.98
CA PHE A 51 -4.40 6.33 4.93
C PHE A 51 -5.18 6.18 6.22
N GLU A 52 -4.85 5.15 6.98
CA GLU A 52 -5.52 4.90 8.26
C GLU A 52 -5.34 6.06 9.22
N THR A 53 -4.29 6.84 9.04
CA THR A 53 -4.07 8.04 9.87
C THR A 53 -5.02 9.17 9.53
N GLY A 54 -5.74 9.07 8.42
CA GLY A 54 -6.59 10.15 7.93
C GLY A 54 -5.91 11.05 6.92
N GLU A 55 -4.63 10.84 6.67
CA GLU A 55 -3.91 11.62 5.68
C GLU A 55 -4.28 11.19 4.27
N LEU A 56 -4.13 12.11 3.34
CA LEU A 56 -4.41 11.86 1.93
C LEU A 56 -3.15 12.09 1.12
N LEU A 57 -3.00 11.31 0.07
CA LEU A 57 -1.89 11.47 -0.87
C LEU A 57 -2.42 11.20 -2.27
N THR A 58 -2.15 12.11 -3.19
CA THR A 58 -2.50 11.91 -4.58
C THR A 58 -1.26 11.47 -5.34
N ILE A 59 -1.35 10.36 -6.04
CA ILE A 59 -0.26 9.91 -6.90
C ILE A 59 -0.73 9.98 -8.34
N HIS A 60 0.20 10.38 -9.21
CA HIS A 60 -0.10 10.57 -10.61
C HIS A 60 0.24 9.31 -11.40
N GLY A 61 -0.19 9.27 -12.65
CA GLY A 61 -0.04 8.06 -13.44
C GLY A 61 1.39 7.60 -13.63
N ARG A 62 2.37 8.52 -13.52
CA ARG A 62 3.78 8.14 -13.69
C ARG A 62 4.52 7.99 -12.38
N THR A 63 3.86 8.24 -11.27
CA THR A 63 4.49 8.13 -9.97
C THR A 63 4.74 6.68 -9.64
N ARG A 64 5.94 6.39 -9.13
CA ARG A 64 6.28 5.06 -8.64
C ARG A 64 6.73 5.18 -7.21
N LEU A 65 6.20 4.31 -6.38
CA LEU A 65 6.52 4.31 -4.96
C LEU A 65 6.84 2.90 -4.53
N VAL A 66 7.54 2.80 -3.41
CA VAL A 66 7.83 1.50 -2.81
C VAL A 66 6.89 1.33 -1.63
N ALA A 67 6.24 0.19 -1.57
CA ALA A 67 5.33 -0.14 -0.50
C ALA A 67 5.68 -1.48 0.09
N VAL A 68 5.23 -1.73 1.31
CA VAL A 68 5.30 -3.04 1.91
C VAL A 68 3.92 -3.65 1.82
N ARG A 69 3.83 -4.83 1.26
CA ARG A 69 2.58 -5.53 1.06
C ARG A 69 2.65 -6.88 1.71
N MET A 70 1.60 -7.27 2.41
CA MET A 70 1.53 -8.58 3.01
C MET A 70 1.06 -9.55 1.94
N LEU A 71 1.93 -10.44 1.53
CA LEU A 71 1.61 -11.42 0.51
C LEU A 71 1.19 -12.71 1.16
N ARG A 72 0.08 -13.25 0.70
CA ARG A 72 -0.44 -14.47 1.24
C ARG A 72 0.19 -15.65 0.52
N ARG A 73 0.63 -16.62 1.28
CA ARG A 73 1.18 -17.82 0.70
C ARG A 73 0.06 -18.72 0.25
N GLY A 74 0.27 -19.28 -0.85
CA GLY A 74 -0.63 -20.08 -1.52
C GLY A 74 -1.40 -21.15 -1.00
#